data_852340e3718982f262767b258d5525b1
#
_entry.id   852340e3718982f262767b258d5525b1
#
_cell.length_a   1.000
_cell.length_b   1.000
_cell.length_c   1.000
_cell.angle_alpha   90.00
_cell.angle_beta   90.00
_cell.angle_gamma   90.00
#
_symmetry.space_group_name_H-M   'P 1'
#
loop_
_entity.id
_entity.type
_entity.pdbx_description
1 polymer ?
#
loop_
_entity_poly.entity_id
_entity_poly.type
_entity_poly.pdbx_seq_one_letter_code
_entity_poly.pdbx_strand_id
1 'polypeptide(L)'
;MDEQGGLFAQAAYQPLAERVRPRTLDDFVGQENLLGQGKILRRLIESDRITSMIFWGPPGVGKTTLAQIIAARTKAEFITFSAVTSGIKEIRTVMQEADRRRMYGERIVVFVDEIHRFNKAQQDAFLPFVEKGSIVLIGATTENPSFEINNALLSRCRVFVLQGLTEADIERLLRHAIATDRELSQMHIHLSDDGIAAVAAFANGDARSALSTLEMLVLNADEQDGELYVTEENLAQCITRKSLLYDKNGEEHYNLISALHKSMRNSDPDAAVYWLARMLEAGEDPLYVARRVTRFAAEDVGLADPRALELAVAAYQACHYIGYPECNVHLTQAVVYLSLAPKSNAMETAYLAAAADARTMLAEPVPLVIRNAPTRLMKDLDYGKGYQYAHDAEEHITNMQCLPDSLVGRAYYQPTDQGMESRFRERLEWIKAWKAEHAPKKNNG
;
A
#
# COMPACT_ATOMS: atom_id res chain seq x y z
N MET A 1 -9.82 -57.07 -29.16
CA MET A 1 -10.06 -56.18 -30.30
C MET A 1 -11.08 -55.15 -29.80
N ASP A 2 -10.76 -53.90 -29.52
CA ASP A 2 -9.79 -53.01 -30.11
C ASP A 2 -9.10 -52.16 -29.04
N GLU A 3 -7.77 -52.23 -29.07
CA GLU A 3 -6.89 -51.19 -28.54
C GLU A 3 -6.93 -50.00 -29.50
N GLN A 4 -7.53 -48.88 -29.08
CA GLN A 4 -7.17 -47.56 -29.57
C GLN A 4 -7.10 -46.63 -28.39
N GLY A 5 -5.97 -46.73 -27.68
CA GLY A 5 -5.51 -45.76 -26.72
C GLY A 5 -5.28 -44.41 -27.44
N GLY A 6 -5.97 -43.39 -26.99
CA GLY A 6 -5.87 -42.05 -27.53
C GLY A 6 -4.47 -41.47 -27.40
N LEU A 7 -3.81 -41.31 -28.54
CA LEU A 7 -2.47 -40.74 -28.73
C LEU A 7 -2.56 -39.19 -28.92
N PHE A 8 -3.47 -38.52 -28.22
CA PHE A 8 -3.57 -37.06 -28.22
C PHE A 8 -3.83 -36.58 -26.80
N ALA A 9 -2.87 -36.80 -25.90
CA ALA A 9 -2.72 -35.87 -24.80
C ALA A 9 -2.08 -34.58 -25.42
N GLN A 10 -2.90 -33.65 -25.91
CA GLN A 10 -2.43 -32.32 -26.17
C GLN A 10 -1.82 -31.80 -24.87
N ALA A 11 -0.51 -31.55 -24.88
CA ALA A 11 0.16 -30.92 -23.75
C ALA A 11 -0.62 -29.65 -23.44
N ALA A 12 -1.11 -29.54 -22.20
CA ALA A 12 -1.89 -28.38 -21.80
C ALA A 12 -1.05 -27.13 -22.11
N TYR A 13 -1.65 -26.14 -22.78
CA TYR A 13 -1.01 -24.88 -23.10
C TYR A 13 -0.43 -24.25 -21.83
N GLN A 14 0.86 -23.98 -21.84
CA GLN A 14 1.57 -23.35 -20.74
C GLN A 14 2.08 -21.97 -21.20
N PRO A 15 1.65 -20.87 -20.55
CA PRO A 15 2.08 -19.53 -20.92
C PRO A 15 3.60 -19.38 -20.91
N LEU A 16 4.15 -18.56 -21.80
CA LEU A 16 5.60 -18.30 -21.90
C LEU A 16 6.21 -17.89 -20.56
N ALA A 17 5.55 -17.02 -19.80
CA ALA A 17 5.99 -16.58 -18.48
C ALA A 17 6.18 -17.72 -17.47
N GLU A 18 5.49 -18.85 -17.64
CA GLU A 18 5.68 -20.04 -16.82
C GLU A 18 6.78 -20.95 -17.37
N ARG A 19 6.89 -21.08 -18.70
CA ARG A 19 7.90 -21.91 -19.37
C ARG A 19 9.33 -21.41 -19.13
N VAL A 20 9.53 -20.06 -19.17
CA VAL A 20 10.85 -19.43 -18.99
C VAL A 20 11.12 -18.98 -17.56
N ARG A 21 10.33 -19.46 -16.60
CA ARG A 21 10.51 -19.10 -15.19
C ARG A 21 11.89 -19.51 -14.70
N PRO A 22 12.70 -18.59 -14.13
CA PRO A 22 14.01 -18.89 -13.58
C PRO A 22 13.96 -20.00 -12.53
N ARG A 23 14.92 -20.91 -12.57
CA ARG A 23 15.06 -22.03 -11.61
C ARG A 23 16.24 -21.85 -10.67
N THR A 24 17.16 -20.96 -11.01
CA THR A 24 18.34 -20.65 -10.19
C THR A 24 18.45 -19.13 -9.94
N LEU A 25 19.27 -18.74 -8.97
CA LEU A 25 19.52 -17.33 -8.71
C LEU A 25 20.31 -16.66 -9.84
N ASP A 26 21.08 -17.41 -10.61
CA ASP A 26 21.90 -16.90 -11.69
C ASP A 26 21.07 -16.62 -12.95
N ASP A 27 19.94 -17.33 -13.11
CA ASP A 27 18.96 -17.07 -14.17
C ASP A 27 18.00 -15.93 -13.82
N PHE A 28 18.02 -15.48 -12.56
CA PHE A 28 17.08 -14.47 -12.07
C PHE A 28 17.50 -13.08 -12.54
N VAL A 29 16.65 -12.45 -13.34
CA VAL A 29 16.93 -11.12 -13.91
C VAL A 29 16.56 -10.02 -12.93
N GLY A 30 17.43 -9.02 -12.78
CA GLY A 30 17.25 -7.87 -11.89
C GLY A 30 17.49 -8.17 -10.41
N GLN A 31 17.08 -7.26 -9.54
CA GLN A 31 17.26 -7.33 -8.09
C GLN A 31 18.73 -7.42 -7.63
N GLU A 32 19.64 -6.79 -8.35
CA GLU A 32 21.08 -6.80 -8.06
C GLU A 32 21.40 -6.27 -6.65
N ASN A 33 20.55 -5.38 -6.12
CA ASN A 33 20.63 -4.84 -4.78
C ASN A 33 20.42 -5.90 -3.68
N LEU A 34 19.68 -6.98 -3.99
CA LEU A 34 19.35 -8.08 -3.06
C LEU A 34 20.09 -9.38 -3.40
N LEU A 35 20.23 -9.71 -4.69
CA LEU A 35 20.70 -10.99 -5.20
C LEU A 35 22.08 -10.93 -5.83
N GLY A 36 22.66 -9.74 -6.00
CA GLY A 36 24.05 -9.59 -6.47
C GLY A 36 25.05 -10.31 -5.57
N GLN A 37 26.25 -10.57 -6.07
CA GLN A 37 27.29 -11.25 -5.31
C GLN A 37 27.56 -10.54 -3.98
N GLY A 38 27.61 -11.31 -2.87
CA GLY A 38 27.87 -10.80 -1.52
C GLY A 38 26.69 -10.06 -0.88
N LYS A 39 25.56 -9.93 -1.55
CA LYS A 39 24.35 -9.32 -0.97
C LYS A 39 23.69 -10.23 0.07
N ILE A 40 22.96 -9.60 1.00
CA ILE A 40 22.47 -10.28 2.20
C ILE A 40 21.52 -11.42 1.89
N LEU A 41 20.55 -11.21 0.98
CA LEU A 41 19.56 -12.24 0.65
C LEU A 41 20.23 -13.41 -0.07
N ARG A 42 21.12 -13.15 -1.05
CA ARG A 42 21.88 -14.20 -1.74
C ARG A 42 22.69 -15.02 -0.74
N ARG A 43 23.41 -14.40 0.19
CA ARG A 43 24.19 -15.13 1.21
C ARG A 43 23.32 -15.98 2.12
N LEU A 44 22.13 -15.51 2.51
CA LEU A 44 21.18 -16.28 3.32
C LEU A 44 20.74 -17.55 2.58
N ILE A 45 20.44 -17.41 1.28
CA ILE A 45 20.03 -18.55 0.43
C ILE A 45 21.20 -19.52 0.22
N GLU A 46 22.38 -19.03 -0.12
CA GLU A 46 23.56 -19.85 -0.38
C GLU A 46 24.08 -20.58 0.86
N SER A 47 23.95 -19.97 2.04
CA SER A 47 24.36 -20.57 3.32
C SER A 47 23.27 -21.45 3.96
N ASP A 48 22.13 -21.62 3.31
CA ASP A 48 20.96 -22.36 3.82
C ASP A 48 20.47 -21.86 5.20
N ARG A 49 20.60 -20.54 5.43
CA ARG A 49 20.18 -19.87 6.68
C ARG A 49 18.99 -18.97 6.45
N ILE A 50 17.98 -19.50 5.78
CA ILE A 50 16.75 -18.76 5.51
C ILE A 50 15.93 -18.61 6.78
N THR A 51 15.34 -17.42 6.94
CA THR A 51 14.39 -17.06 8.00
C THR A 51 13.09 -16.58 7.37
N SER A 52 12.02 -16.49 8.13
CA SER A 52 10.77 -15.92 7.63
C SER A 52 10.97 -14.51 7.11
N MET A 53 10.32 -14.20 5.98
CA MET A 53 10.52 -12.95 5.25
C MET A 53 9.27 -12.49 4.53
N ILE A 54 9.23 -11.20 4.23
CA ILE A 54 8.20 -10.56 3.41
C ILE A 54 8.87 -9.97 2.18
N PHE A 55 8.40 -10.34 1.00
CA PHE A 55 8.77 -9.73 -0.26
C PHE A 55 7.77 -8.62 -0.60
N TRP A 56 8.21 -7.40 -0.56
CA TRP A 56 7.41 -6.23 -0.92
C TRP A 56 7.93 -5.62 -2.21
N GLY A 57 7.04 -5.38 -3.17
CA GLY A 57 7.39 -4.73 -4.44
C GLY A 57 6.28 -4.86 -5.47
N PRO A 58 6.41 -4.18 -6.63
CA PRO A 58 5.40 -4.15 -7.67
C PRO A 58 5.08 -5.55 -8.23
N PRO A 59 4.00 -5.71 -8.99
CA PRO A 59 3.69 -6.96 -9.67
C PRO A 59 4.77 -7.33 -10.70
N GLY A 60 4.89 -8.61 -11.03
CA GLY A 60 5.77 -9.10 -12.10
C GLY A 60 7.27 -9.07 -11.83
N VAL A 61 7.75 -8.63 -10.65
CA VAL A 61 9.19 -8.55 -10.31
C VAL A 61 9.81 -9.86 -9.82
N GLY A 62 9.05 -10.97 -9.85
CA GLY A 62 9.56 -12.29 -9.52
C GLY A 62 9.43 -12.73 -8.07
N LYS A 63 8.58 -12.12 -7.22
CA LYS A 63 8.37 -12.50 -5.80
C LYS A 63 8.12 -13.99 -5.62
N THR A 64 7.16 -14.55 -6.35
CA THR A 64 6.78 -15.97 -6.31
C THR A 64 7.92 -16.86 -6.81
N THR A 65 8.57 -16.46 -7.90
CA THR A 65 9.71 -17.17 -8.50
C THR A 65 10.89 -17.25 -7.51
N LEU A 66 11.20 -16.13 -6.84
CA LEU A 66 12.26 -16.11 -5.85
C LEU A 66 11.97 -17.04 -4.66
N ALA A 67 10.73 -17.08 -4.20
CA ALA A 67 10.31 -18.00 -3.14
C ALA A 67 10.47 -19.46 -3.56
N GLN A 68 10.14 -19.81 -4.80
CA GLN A 68 10.33 -21.15 -5.36
C GLN A 68 11.81 -21.54 -5.48
N ILE A 69 12.67 -20.61 -5.94
CA ILE A 69 14.13 -20.84 -6.00
C ILE A 69 14.70 -21.09 -4.59
N ILE A 70 14.26 -20.32 -3.60
CA ILE A 70 14.67 -20.50 -2.20
C ILE A 70 14.29 -21.90 -1.71
N ALA A 71 13.04 -22.32 -1.92
CA ALA A 71 12.57 -23.61 -1.48
C ALA A 71 13.33 -24.77 -2.18
N ALA A 72 13.52 -24.69 -3.49
CA ALA A 72 14.25 -25.69 -4.25
C ALA A 72 15.71 -25.83 -3.80
N ARG A 73 16.38 -24.69 -3.53
CA ARG A 73 17.79 -24.69 -3.10
C ARG A 73 17.97 -25.26 -1.69
N THR A 74 17.02 -25.00 -0.80
CA THR A 74 17.08 -25.45 0.59
C THR A 74 16.50 -26.85 0.78
N LYS A 75 16.07 -27.51 -0.29
CA LYS A 75 15.39 -28.82 -0.27
C LYS A 75 14.19 -28.87 0.68
N ALA A 76 13.55 -27.74 0.87
CA ALA A 76 12.34 -27.61 1.67
C ALA A 76 11.10 -27.92 0.81
N GLU A 77 10.09 -28.50 1.44
CA GLU A 77 8.78 -28.60 0.80
C GLU A 77 8.17 -27.21 0.64
N PHE A 78 7.61 -26.93 -0.53
CA PHE A 78 7.03 -25.64 -0.88
C PHE A 78 5.50 -25.75 -0.89
N ILE A 79 4.88 -25.07 0.10
CA ILE A 79 3.43 -25.03 0.22
C ILE A 79 2.96 -23.60 -0.10
N THR A 80 2.01 -23.47 -1.02
CA THR A 80 1.48 -22.17 -1.44
C THR A 80 0.06 -21.96 -0.94
N PHE A 81 -0.18 -20.84 -0.30
CA PHE A 81 -1.53 -20.33 -0.01
C PHE A 81 -1.85 -19.14 -0.89
N SER A 82 -3.06 -19.13 -1.41
CA SER A 82 -3.64 -17.93 -2.02
C SER A 82 -4.52 -17.23 -1.00
N ALA A 83 -4.26 -15.97 -0.75
CA ALA A 83 -5.07 -15.18 0.17
C ALA A 83 -6.54 -15.01 -0.27
N VAL A 84 -6.83 -15.30 -1.55
CA VAL A 84 -8.18 -15.22 -2.10
C VAL A 84 -9.01 -16.47 -1.80
N THR A 85 -8.38 -17.66 -1.78
CA THR A 85 -9.09 -18.95 -1.71
C THR A 85 -8.90 -19.70 -0.41
N SER A 86 -7.80 -19.46 0.33
CA SER A 86 -7.45 -20.26 1.51
C SER A 86 -8.14 -19.81 2.79
N GLY A 87 -8.91 -20.70 3.38
CA GLY A 87 -9.63 -20.48 4.64
C GLY A 87 -8.75 -20.71 5.88
N ILE A 88 -9.11 -20.09 7.02
CA ILE A 88 -8.37 -20.22 8.29
C ILE A 88 -8.25 -21.68 8.78
N LYS A 89 -9.25 -22.54 8.48
CA LYS A 89 -9.22 -23.97 8.85
C LYS A 89 -8.15 -24.72 8.07
N GLU A 90 -8.04 -24.47 6.77
CA GLU A 90 -7.03 -25.03 5.90
C GLU A 90 -5.62 -24.64 6.36
N ILE A 91 -5.40 -23.33 6.61
CA ILE A 91 -4.15 -22.82 7.14
C ILE A 91 -3.75 -23.59 8.40
N ARG A 92 -4.65 -23.70 9.38
CA ARG A 92 -4.37 -24.41 10.64
C ARG A 92 -4.03 -25.89 10.45
N THR A 93 -4.73 -26.58 9.54
CA THR A 93 -4.48 -28.00 9.26
C THR A 93 -3.09 -28.19 8.67
N VAL A 94 -2.72 -27.39 7.68
CA VAL A 94 -1.39 -27.44 7.05
C VAL A 94 -0.28 -27.08 8.05
N MET A 95 -0.52 -26.07 8.91
CA MET A 95 0.44 -25.69 9.94
C MET A 95 0.67 -26.78 10.99
N GLN A 96 -0.38 -27.50 11.40
CA GLN A 96 -0.26 -28.62 12.33
C GLN A 96 0.52 -29.78 11.71
N GLU A 97 0.32 -30.04 10.43
CA GLU A 97 1.07 -31.06 9.71
C GLU A 97 2.55 -30.65 9.58
N ALA A 98 2.83 -29.38 9.28
CA ALA A 98 4.19 -28.84 9.26
C ALA A 98 4.91 -29.03 10.62
N ASP A 99 4.21 -28.81 11.73
CA ASP A 99 4.78 -28.99 13.08
C ASP A 99 5.12 -30.47 13.38
N ARG A 100 4.31 -31.41 12.89
CA ARG A 100 4.61 -32.86 12.99
C ARG A 100 5.83 -33.23 12.15
N ARG A 101 5.89 -32.80 10.89
CA ARG A 101 6.95 -33.12 9.94
C ARG A 101 8.32 -32.56 10.35
N ARG A 102 8.32 -31.41 11.03
CA ARG A 102 9.53 -30.85 11.65
C ARG A 102 10.19 -31.85 12.62
N MET A 103 9.41 -32.65 13.35
CA MET A 103 9.96 -33.66 14.28
C MET A 103 10.79 -34.74 13.57
N TYR A 104 10.56 -34.91 12.25
CA TYR A 104 11.33 -35.81 11.39
C TYR A 104 12.46 -35.12 10.62
N GLY A 105 12.73 -33.82 10.95
CA GLY A 105 13.80 -33.03 10.34
C GLY A 105 13.43 -32.43 8.98
N GLU A 106 12.16 -32.49 8.57
CA GLU A 106 11.71 -31.92 7.32
C GLU A 106 11.58 -30.39 7.45
N ARG A 107 11.98 -29.67 6.40
CA ARG A 107 11.86 -28.23 6.30
C ARG A 107 10.68 -27.87 5.41
N ILE A 108 9.89 -26.91 5.82
CA ILE A 108 8.72 -26.46 5.08
C ILE A 108 8.81 -24.95 4.88
N VAL A 109 8.75 -24.53 3.63
CA VAL A 109 8.58 -23.14 3.21
C VAL A 109 7.11 -22.93 2.87
N VAL A 110 6.48 -22.02 3.57
CA VAL A 110 5.09 -21.61 3.32
C VAL A 110 5.13 -20.29 2.59
N PHE A 111 4.67 -20.29 1.37
CA PHE A 111 4.51 -19.08 0.56
C PHE A 111 3.07 -18.59 0.59
N VAL A 112 2.89 -17.32 0.91
CA VAL A 112 1.57 -16.65 0.91
C VAL A 112 1.62 -15.52 -0.09
N ASP A 113 0.94 -15.72 -1.22
CA ASP A 113 0.80 -14.64 -2.22
C ASP A 113 -0.26 -13.65 -1.78
N GLU A 114 0.01 -12.36 -2.02
CA GLU A 114 -0.85 -11.24 -1.61
C GLU A 114 -1.27 -11.31 -0.12
N ILE A 115 -0.30 -11.54 0.76
CA ILE A 115 -0.53 -11.76 2.21
C ILE A 115 -1.34 -10.63 2.88
N HIS A 116 -1.33 -9.41 2.32
CA HIS A 116 -2.12 -8.28 2.78
C HIS A 116 -3.65 -8.52 2.69
N ARG A 117 -4.10 -9.45 1.84
CA ARG A 117 -5.52 -9.81 1.73
C ARG A 117 -6.00 -10.75 2.82
N PHE A 118 -5.08 -11.34 3.58
CA PHE A 118 -5.46 -12.10 4.77
C PHE A 118 -5.89 -11.16 5.89
N ASN A 119 -7.03 -11.47 6.53
CA ASN A 119 -7.44 -10.76 7.72
C ASN A 119 -6.51 -11.06 8.91
N LYS A 120 -6.63 -10.27 9.97
CA LYS A 120 -5.76 -10.38 11.15
C LYS A 120 -5.72 -11.78 11.75
N ALA A 121 -6.87 -12.48 11.82
CA ALA A 121 -6.96 -13.82 12.39
C ALA A 121 -6.24 -14.88 11.52
N GLN A 122 -6.25 -14.70 10.20
CA GLN A 122 -5.51 -15.57 9.27
C GLN A 122 -4.01 -15.33 9.38
N GLN A 123 -3.57 -14.06 9.48
CA GLN A 123 -2.16 -13.72 9.70
C GLN A 123 -1.66 -14.23 11.06
N ASP A 124 -2.46 -14.10 12.12
CA ASP A 124 -2.14 -14.60 13.47
C ASP A 124 -1.99 -16.13 13.51
N ALA A 125 -2.68 -16.86 12.62
CA ALA A 125 -2.58 -18.32 12.57
C ALA A 125 -1.18 -18.84 12.24
N PHE A 126 -0.31 -18.04 11.60
CA PHE A 126 1.07 -18.41 11.30
C PHE A 126 2.02 -18.19 12.49
N LEU A 127 1.70 -17.28 13.42
CA LEU A 127 2.61 -16.84 14.48
C LEU A 127 3.22 -17.98 15.30
N PRO A 128 2.45 -18.94 15.84
CA PRO A 128 3.01 -20.01 16.68
C PRO A 128 4.02 -20.87 15.93
N PHE A 129 3.85 -21.06 14.62
CA PHE A 129 4.67 -21.92 13.79
C PHE A 129 5.94 -21.21 13.28
N VAL A 130 5.83 -19.91 13.02
CA VAL A 130 6.98 -19.04 12.73
C VAL A 130 7.88 -18.92 13.96
N GLU A 131 7.31 -18.69 15.16
CA GLU A 131 8.06 -18.60 16.42
C GLU A 131 8.80 -19.90 16.77
N LYS A 132 8.15 -21.03 16.60
CA LYS A 132 8.78 -22.34 16.83
C LYS A 132 9.78 -22.72 15.75
N GLY A 133 9.80 -22.02 14.61
CA GLY A 133 10.57 -22.41 13.43
C GLY A 133 10.09 -23.71 12.78
N SER A 134 8.80 -24.05 12.93
CA SER A 134 8.17 -25.19 12.26
C SER A 134 8.01 -24.95 10.77
N ILE A 135 7.93 -23.70 10.37
CA ILE A 135 7.89 -23.24 8.99
C ILE A 135 8.84 -22.05 8.78
N VAL A 136 9.24 -21.85 7.55
CA VAL A 136 9.76 -20.58 7.05
C VAL A 136 8.65 -19.92 6.27
N LEU A 137 8.11 -18.81 6.77
CA LEU A 137 7.07 -18.05 6.07
C LEU A 137 7.70 -17.09 5.07
N ILE A 138 7.26 -17.14 3.83
CA ILE A 138 7.58 -16.14 2.79
C ILE A 138 6.26 -15.50 2.36
N GLY A 139 6.00 -14.29 2.84
CA GLY A 139 4.84 -13.50 2.38
C GLY A 139 5.23 -12.63 1.19
N ALA A 140 4.38 -12.57 0.17
CA ALA A 140 4.51 -11.62 -0.94
C ALA A 140 3.39 -10.58 -0.86
N THR A 141 3.72 -9.33 -1.14
CA THR A 141 2.74 -8.24 -1.17
C THR A 141 3.17 -7.14 -2.12
N THR A 142 2.19 -6.49 -2.74
CA THR A 142 2.36 -5.24 -3.48
C THR A 142 2.10 -4.01 -2.59
N GLU A 143 1.42 -4.18 -1.46
CA GLU A 143 1.08 -3.12 -0.53
C GLU A 143 2.15 -2.93 0.54
N ASN A 144 2.21 -1.72 1.13
CA ASN A 144 3.19 -1.42 2.18
C ASN A 144 2.95 -2.31 3.42
N PRO A 145 3.89 -3.20 3.75
CA PRO A 145 3.69 -4.17 4.84
C PRO A 145 3.52 -3.53 6.22
N SER A 146 3.98 -2.29 6.42
CA SER A 146 3.81 -1.57 7.69
C SER A 146 2.35 -1.20 7.99
N PHE A 147 1.49 -1.15 6.98
CA PHE A 147 0.07 -0.84 7.14
C PHE A 147 -0.82 -2.08 7.09
N GLU A 148 -0.42 -3.07 6.30
CA GLU A 148 -1.28 -4.19 5.91
C GLU A 148 -0.95 -5.49 6.66
N ILE A 149 0.28 -5.63 7.17
CA ILE A 149 0.69 -6.81 7.90
C ILE A 149 0.69 -6.52 9.40
N ASN A 150 0.14 -7.47 10.14
CA ASN A 150 0.07 -7.41 11.59
C ASN A 150 1.49 -7.28 12.20
N ASN A 151 1.65 -6.35 13.14
CA ASN A 151 2.93 -6.02 13.76
C ASN A 151 3.61 -7.23 14.42
N ALA A 152 2.83 -8.17 14.97
CA ALA A 152 3.38 -9.38 15.58
C ALA A 152 4.05 -10.29 14.55
N LEU A 153 3.47 -10.41 13.36
CA LEU A 153 4.06 -11.17 12.26
C LEU A 153 5.23 -10.41 11.64
N LEU A 154 5.08 -9.11 11.41
CA LEU A 154 6.11 -8.27 10.82
C LEU A 154 7.40 -8.24 11.67
N SER A 155 7.28 -8.23 13.01
CA SER A 155 8.44 -8.26 13.91
C SER A 155 9.26 -9.57 13.85
N ARG A 156 8.70 -10.64 13.27
CA ARG A 156 9.32 -11.97 13.12
C ARG A 156 9.79 -12.26 11.70
N CYS A 157 9.52 -11.36 10.77
CA CYS A 157 9.88 -11.49 9.36
C CYS A 157 10.85 -10.39 8.94
N ARG A 158 11.80 -10.71 8.07
CA ARG A 158 12.62 -9.70 7.42
C ARG A 158 11.91 -9.19 6.17
N VAL A 159 11.79 -7.89 6.04
CA VAL A 159 11.23 -7.28 4.83
C VAL A 159 12.34 -7.06 3.81
N PHE A 160 12.15 -7.58 2.60
CA PHE A 160 12.98 -7.33 1.44
C PHE A 160 12.17 -6.58 0.40
N VAL A 161 12.67 -5.41 0.00
CA VAL A 161 12.02 -4.56 -1.00
C VAL A 161 12.55 -4.93 -2.38
N LEU A 162 11.69 -5.51 -3.22
CA LEU A 162 11.99 -5.79 -4.61
C LEU A 162 11.62 -4.56 -5.44
N GLN A 163 12.53 -4.17 -6.31
CA GLN A 163 12.33 -3.04 -7.22
C GLN A 163 11.69 -3.49 -8.53
N GLY A 164 11.00 -2.57 -9.23
CA GLY A 164 10.60 -2.79 -10.61
C GLY A 164 11.83 -3.11 -11.48
N LEU A 165 11.65 -3.97 -12.47
CA LEU A 165 12.73 -4.27 -13.42
C LEU A 165 13.01 -3.04 -14.29
N THR A 166 14.28 -2.79 -14.59
CA THR A 166 14.64 -1.76 -15.55
C THR A 166 14.31 -2.19 -16.99
N GLU A 167 14.19 -1.25 -17.91
CA GLU A 167 14.02 -1.58 -19.33
C GLU A 167 15.11 -2.53 -19.82
N ALA A 168 16.36 -2.28 -19.44
CA ALA A 168 17.49 -3.16 -19.76
C ALA A 168 17.36 -4.58 -19.18
N ASP A 169 16.75 -4.72 -18.00
CA ASP A 169 16.44 -6.03 -17.41
C ASP A 169 15.37 -6.76 -18.22
N ILE A 170 14.33 -6.05 -18.60
CA ILE A 170 13.26 -6.61 -19.44
C ILE A 170 13.78 -7.00 -20.82
N GLU A 171 14.60 -6.17 -21.46
CA GLU A 171 15.24 -6.55 -22.74
C GLU A 171 16.06 -7.82 -22.63
N ARG A 172 16.87 -7.94 -21.57
CA ARG A 172 17.64 -9.18 -21.29
C ARG A 172 16.72 -10.38 -21.13
N LEU A 173 15.62 -10.21 -20.39
CA LEU A 173 14.62 -11.25 -20.17
C LEU A 173 13.98 -11.70 -21.48
N LEU A 174 13.58 -10.77 -22.35
CA LEU A 174 12.95 -11.07 -23.65
C LEU A 174 13.92 -11.81 -24.57
N ARG A 175 15.15 -11.34 -24.70
CA ARG A 175 16.19 -12.01 -25.49
C ARG A 175 16.51 -13.41 -24.96
N HIS A 176 16.59 -13.55 -23.64
CA HIS A 176 16.79 -14.84 -22.99
C HIS A 176 15.61 -15.78 -23.29
N ALA A 177 14.38 -15.31 -23.20
CA ALA A 177 13.19 -16.10 -23.49
C ALA A 177 13.17 -16.60 -24.95
N ILE A 178 13.46 -15.74 -25.92
CA ILE A 178 13.54 -16.14 -27.35
C ILE A 178 14.63 -17.19 -27.56
N ALA A 179 15.79 -17.05 -26.90
CA ALA A 179 16.92 -17.95 -27.09
C ALA A 179 16.76 -19.31 -26.38
N THR A 180 16.03 -19.38 -25.25
CA THR A 180 16.03 -20.55 -24.36
C THR A 180 14.71 -21.27 -24.25
N ASP A 181 13.57 -20.63 -24.60
CA ASP A 181 12.28 -21.32 -24.58
C ASP A 181 12.25 -22.43 -25.65
N ARG A 182 11.77 -23.61 -25.27
CA ARG A 182 11.74 -24.79 -26.12
C ARG A 182 10.97 -24.64 -27.42
N GLU A 183 9.98 -23.73 -27.45
CA GLU A 183 9.14 -23.46 -28.63
C GLU A 183 9.73 -22.29 -29.43
N LEU A 184 10.02 -21.16 -28.77
CA LEU A 184 10.51 -19.96 -29.43
C LEU A 184 11.91 -20.15 -30.03
N SER A 185 12.79 -20.91 -29.38
CA SER A 185 14.16 -21.16 -29.89
C SER A 185 14.21 -21.99 -31.18
N GLN A 186 13.11 -22.67 -31.53
CA GLN A 186 12.98 -23.41 -32.78
C GLN A 186 12.34 -22.58 -33.88
N MET A 187 11.82 -21.41 -33.56
CA MET A 187 11.19 -20.48 -34.48
C MET A 187 12.21 -19.45 -34.92
N HIS A 188 12.28 -19.16 -36.23
CA HIS A 188 13.10 -18.06 -36.76
C HIS A 188 12.34 -16.75 -36.60
N ILE A 189 12.48 -16.10 -35.42
CA ILE A 189 11.74 -14.89 -35.06
C ILE A 189 12.58 -13.66 -35.38
N HIS A 190 12.07 -12.80 -36.27
CA HIS A 190 12.64 -11.51 -36.62
C HIS A 190 11.90 -10.40 -35.84
N LEU A 191 12.44 -10.05 -34.70
CA LEU A 191 12.02 -8.92 -33.86
C LEU A 191 13.19 -7.95 -33.74
N SER A 192 12.99 -6.71 -34.18
CA SER A 192 14.04 -5.68 -34.14
C SER A 192 14.42 -5.29 -32.71
N ASP A 193 15.62 -4.72 -32.55
CA ASP A 193 16.07 -4.17 -31.27
C ASP A 193 15.11 -3.08 -30.76
N ASP A 194 14.64 -2.21 -31.67
CA ASP A 194 13.63 -1.19 -31.33
C ASP A 194 12.29 -1.81 -30.90
N GLY A 195 11.90 -2.94 -31.50
CA GLY A 195 10.72 -3.70 -31.10
C GLY A 195 10.87 -4.29 -29.69
N ILE A 196 12.03 -4.85 -29.35
CA ILE A 196 12.34 -5.33 -28.00
C ILE A 196 12.30 -4.18 -27.00
N ALA A 197 12.91 -3.03 -27.32
CA ALA A 197 12.89 -1.85 -26.46
C ALA A 197 11.47 -1.30 -26.26
N ALA A 198 10.64 -1.30 -27.31
CA ALA A 198 9.23 -0.90 -27.21
C ALA A 198 8.41 -1.81 -26.27
N VAL A 199 8.62 -3.14 -26.35
CA VAL A 199 7.99 -4.09 -25.42
C VAL A 199 8.50 -3.87 -23.99
N ALA A 200 9.79 -3.60 -23.81
CA ALA A 200 10.38 -3.36 -22.49
C ALA A 200 9.81 -2.09 -21.84
N ALA A 201 9.77 -0.99 -22.57
CA ALA A 201 9.17 0.27 -22.11
C ALA A 201 7.68 0.10 -21.78
N PHE A 202 6.96 -0.62 -22.63
CA PHE A 202 5.53 -0.92 -22.43
C PHE A 202 5.27 -1.78 -21.19
N ALA A 203 6.12 -2.74 -20.88
CA ALA A 203 5.99 -3.63 -19.74
C ALA A 203 6.17 -2.90 -18.40
N ASN A 204 6.80 -1.73 -18.40
CA ASN A 204 6.97 -0.86 -17.22
C ASN A 204 7.43 -1.63 -15.97
N GLY A 205 8.47 -2.43 -16.11
CA GLY A 205 9.10 -3.20 -15.03
C GLY A 205 8.39 -4.51 -14.63
N ASP A 206 7.33 -4.92 -15.33
CA ASP A 206 6.61 -6.18 -15.11
C ASP A 206 7.04 -7.26 -16.11
N ALA A 207 7.83 -8.24 -15.64
CA ALA A 207 8.29 -9.36 -16.46
C ALA A 207 7.15 -10.21 -17.05
N ARG A 208 6.05 -10.41 -16.30
CA ARG A 208 4.91 -11.20 -16.77
C ARG A 208 4.21 -10.51 -17.93
N SER A 209 4.03 -9.18 -17.82
CA SER A 209 3.47 -8.36 -18.90
C SER A 209 4.36 -8.41 -20.14
N ALA A 210 5.70 -8.27 -19.99
CA ALA A 210 6.64 -8.35 -21.09
C ALA A 210 6.58 -9.68 -21.83
N LEU A 211 6.64 -10.79 -21.10
CA LEU A 211 6.60 -12.14 -21.68
C LEU A 211 5.25 -12.47 -22.35
N SER A 212 4.14 -12.02 -21.76
CA SER A 212 2.81 -12.18 -22.39
C SER A 212 2.69 -11.36 -23.67
N THR A 213 3.28 -10.16 -23.71
CA THR A 213 3.32 -9.33 -24.91
C THR A 213 4.18 -9.95 -25.98
N LEU A 214 5.35 -10.49 -25.62
CA LEU A 214 6.20 -11.23 -26.57
C LEU A 214 5.47 -12.45 -27.16
N GLU A 215 4.82 -13.25 -26.31
CA GLU A 215 4.05 -14.41 -26.76
C GLU A 215 2.96 -14.01 -27.74
N MET A 216 2.24 -12.92 -27.44
CA MET A 216 1.20 -12.39 -28.33
C MET A 216 1.77 -11.87 -29.65
N LEU A 217 2.92 -11.20 -29.62
CA LEU A 217 3.60 -10.72 -30.83
C LEU A 217 4.01 -11.88 -31.74
N VAL A 218 4.60 -12.94 -31.19
CA VAL A 218 4.99 -14.12 -31.94
C VAL A 218 3.79 -14.86 -32.55
N LEU A 219 2.67 -14.97 -31.80
CA LEU A 219 1.44 -15.58 -32.30
C LEU A 219 0.75 -14.78 -33.41
N ASN A 220 1.01 -13.49 -33.52
CA ASN A 220 0.44 -12.59 -34.52
C ASN A 220 1.48 -12.10 -35.55
N ALA A 221 2.68 -12.67 -35.56
CA ALA A 221 3.73 -12.30 -36.51
C ALA A 221 3.38 -12.79 -37.93
N ASP A 222 3.86 -12.05 -38.93
CA ASP A 222 3.66 -12.43 -40.34
C ASP A 222 4.63 -13.57 -40.71
N GLU A 223 4.11 -14.69 -41.19
CA GLU A 223 4.91 -15.82 -41.62
C GLU A 223 5.29 -15.68 -43.11
N GLN A 224 6.61 -15.71 -43.38
CA GLN A 224 7.15 -15.71 -44.72
C GLN A 224 8.28 -16.76 -44.83
N ASP A 225 8.14 -17.70 -45.75
CA ASP A 225 9.12 -18.78 -46.00
C ASP A 225 9.49 -19.61 -44.75
N GLY A 226 8.58 -19.73 -43.77
CA GLY A 226 8.80 -20.44 -42.49
C GLY A 226 9.51 -19.60 -41.43
N GLU A 227 9.71 -18.34 -41.64
CA GLU A 227 10.24 -17.35 -40.70
C GLU A 227 9.14 -16.39 -40.22
N LEU A 228 9.21 -15.95 -38.98
CA LEU A 228 8.23 -15.08 -38.34
C LEU A 228 8.76 -13.63 -38.26
N TYR A 229 8.06 -12.72 -38.88
CA TYR A 229 8.43 -11.28 -38.91
C TYR A 229 7.45 -10.49 -38.06
N VAL A 230 7.95 -9.87 -36.99
CA VAL A 230 7.18 -8.94 -36.18
C VAL A 230 7.33 -7.54 -36.75
N THR A 231 6.26 -7.06 -37.38
CA THR A 231 6.20 -5.75 -38.03
C THR A 231 5.84 -4.63 -37.05
N GLU A 232 6.05 -3.36 -37.46
CA GLU A 232 5.61 -2.20 -36.67
C GLU A 232 4.09 -2.19 -36.45
N GLU A 233 3.31 -2.73 -37.41
CA GLU A 233 1.88 -2.83 -37.30
C GLU A 233 1.48 -3.86 -36.21
N ASN A 234 2.14 -5.02 -36.16
CA ASN A 234 1.94 -6.02 -35.09
C ASN A 234 2.28 -5.41 -33.73
N LEU A 235 3.41 -4.66 -33.62
CA LEU A 235 3.78 -3.95 -32.41
C LEU A 235 2.72 -2.94 -31.99
N ALA A 236 2.26 -2.09 -32.90
CA ALA A 236 1.24 -1.08 -32.63
C ALA A 236 -0.07 -1.71 -32.13
N GLN A 237 -0.51 -2.80 -32.75
CA GLN A 237 -1.74 -3.51 -32.33
C GLN A 237 -1.61 -4.16 -30.94
N CYS A 238 -0.47 -4.75 -30.63
CA CYS A 238 -0.25 -5.42 -29.33
C CYS A 238 0.01 -4.40 -28.19
N ILE A 239 0.68 -3.30 -28.47
CA ILE A 239 1.06 -2.30 -27.48
C ILE A 239 -0.05 -1.27 -27.24
N THR A 240 -0.83 -0.86 -28.25
CA THR A 240 -1.80 0.26 -28.16
C THR A 240 -2.93 0.01 -27.15
N ARG A 241 -3.31 -1.21 -26.88
CA ARG A 241 -4.42 -1.52 -25.92
C ARG A 241 -4.05 -1.36 -24.45
N LYS A 242 -2.77 -1.18 -24.10
CA LYS A 242 -2.32 -1.13 -22.71
C LYS A 242 -1.62 0.17 -22.29
N SER A 243 -1.36 1.11 -23.19
CA SER A 243 -0.63 2.34 -22.88
C SER A 243 -1.31 3.22 -21.81
N LEU A 244 -2.50 2.82 -21.35
CA LEU A 244 -3.24 3.41 -20.24
C LEU A 244 -3.20 2.57 -18.95
N LEU A 245 -2.46 1.47 -18.89
CA LEU A 245 -2.31 0.71 -17.65
C LEU A 245 -1.33 1.44 -16.72
N TYR A 246 -1.92 2.27 -15.92
CA TYR A 246 -1.38 2.94 -14.78
C TYR A 246 -0.79 1.90 -13.80
N ASP A 247 0.47 2.08 -13.43
CA ASP A 247 1.06 1.31 -12.32
C ASP A 247 0.44 1.80 -11.00
N LYS A 248 -0.61 1.10 -10.55
CA LYS A 248 -1.39 1.47 -9.36
C LYS A 248 -0.56 1.53 -8.06
N ASN A 249 0.66 1.00 -8.07
CA ASN A 249 1.52 0.90 -6.88
C ASN A 249 2.95 1.41 -7.13
N GLY A 250 3.23 2.00 -8.28
CA GLY A 250 4.55 2.51 -8.64
C GLY A 250 4.80 3.96 -8.25
N GLU A 251 6.01 4.44 -8.53
CA GLU A 251 6.43 5.82 -8.25
C GLU A 251 5.53 6.85 -8.94
N GLU A 252 5.03 6.55 -10.15
CA GLU A 252 4.14 7.43 -10.92
C GLU A 252 2.80 7.65 -10.21
N HIS A 253 2.25 6.62 -9.56
CA HIS A 253 1.05 6.73 -8.72
C HIS A 253 1.21 7.78 -7.61
N TYR A 254 2.34 7.70 -6.87
CA TYR A 254 2.62 8.67 -5.81
C TYR A 254 2.92 10.07 -6.35
N ASN A 255 3.56 10.15 -7.51
CA ASN A 255 3.86 11.42 -8.16
C ASN A 255 2.59 12.13 -8.62
N LEU A 256 1.65 11.42 -9.23
CA LEU A 256 0.40 12.00 -9.73
C LEU A 256 -0.52 12.48 -8.61
N ILE A 257 -0.72 11.68 -7.56
CA ILE A 257 -1.52 12.12 -6.41
C ILE A 257 -0.85 13.29 -5.67
N SER A 258 0.49 13.30 -5.60
CA SER A 258 1.25 14.41 -5.05
C SER A 258 1.12 15.68 -5.90
N ALA A 259 1.13 15.55 -7.23
CA ALA A 259 0.91 16.67 -8.15
C ALA A 259 -0.50 17.24 -8.00
N LEU A 260 -1.53 16.39 -7.91
CA LEU A 260 -2.91 16.81 -7.64
C LEU A 260 -3.00 17.63 -6.34
N HIS A 261 -2.47 17.10 -5.22
CA HIS A 261 -2.49 17.79 -3.93
C HIS A 261 -1.71 19.11 -3.96
N LYS A 262 -0.53 19.13 -4.59
CA LYS A 262 0.28 20.36 -4.71
C LYS A 262 -0.41 21.42 -5.56
N SER A 263 -1.10 21.02 -6.63
CA SER A 263 -1.88 21.94 -7.46
C SER A 263 -3.05 22.55 -6.68
N MET A 264 -3.82 21.73 -5.96
CA MET A 264 -4.90 22.22 -5.09
C MET A 264 -4.36 23.16 -3.99
N ARG A 265 -3.21 22.83 -3.38
CA ARG A 265 -2.56 23.65 -2.35
C ARG A 265 -2.07 24.98 -2.89
N ASN A 266 -1.59 24.97 -4.14
CA ASN A 266 -1.19 26.18 -4.86
C ASN A 266 -2.35 27.00 -5.42
N SER A 267 -3.61 26.58 -5.17
CA SER A 267 -4.82 27.23 -5.70
C SER A 267 -4.86 27.30 -7.24
N ASP A 268 -4.34 26.26 -7.89
CA ASP A 268 -4.36 26.09 -9.35
C ASP A 268 -5.39 25.02 -9.73
N PRO A 269 -6.66 25.40 -10.00
CA PRO A 269 -7.72 24.47 -10.32
C PRO A 269 -7.51 23.78 -11.67
N ASP A 270 -6.89 24.42 -12.65
CA ASP A 270 -6.68 23.87 -13.99
C ASP A 270 -5.65 22.74 -13.95
N ALA A 271 -4.53 22.95 -13.28
CA ALA A 271 -3.53 21.90 -13.05
C ALA A 271 -4.12 20.76 -12.20
N ALA A 272 -4.91 21.06 -11.18
CA ALA A 272 -5.54 20.05 -10.33
C ALA A 272 -6.53 19.18 -11.13
N VAL A 273 -7.36 19.75 -11.99
CA VAL A 273 -8.28 19.02 -12.87
C VAL A 273 -7.52 18.17 -13.88
N TYR A 274 -6.43 18.71 -14.44
CA TYR A 274 -5.58 17.93 -15.36
C TYR A 274 -5.00 16.69 -14.70
N TRP A 275 -4.42 16.82 -13.50
CA TRP A 275 -3.85 15.67 -12.79
C TRP A 275 -4.91 14.67 -12.34
N LEU A 276 -6.10 15.14 -11.94
CA LEU A 276 -7.25 14.29 -11.67
C LEU A 276 -7.63 13.47 -12.90
N ALA A 277 -7.83 14.13 -14.04
CA ALA A 277 -8.21 13.48 -15.29
C ALA A 277 -7.15 12.45 -15.71
N ARG A 278 -5.85 12.82 -15.64
CA ARG A 278 -4.75 11.90 -15.97
C ARG A 278 -4.74 10.65 -15.10
N MET A 279 -5.06 10.75 -13.80
CA MET A 279 -5.18 9.60 -12.90
C MET A 279 -6.35 8.71 -13.29
N LEU A 280 -7.53 9.28 -13.52
CA LEU A 280 -8.74 8.52 -13.85
C LEU A 280 -8.64 7.83 -15.22
N GLU A 281 -8.13 8.54 -16.26
CA GLU A 281 -7.91 7.98 -17.58
C GLU A 281 -6.83 6.88 -17.59
N ALA A 282 -5.86 6.97 -16.68
CA ALA A 282 -4.87 5.93 -16.47
C ALA A 282 -5.41 4.71 -15.69
N GLY A 283 -6.69 4.73 -15.26
CA GLY A 283 -7.36 3.62 -14.59
C GLY A 283 -7.17 3.57 -13.07
N GLU A 284 -6.84 4.72 -12.44
CA GLU A 284 -6.81 4.82 -10.98
C GLU A 284 -8.19 4.57 -10.38
N ASP A 285 -8.22 3.96 -9.18
CA ASP A 285 -9.44 3.77 -8.42
C ASP A 285 -10.04 5.13 -8.00
N PRO A 286 -11.23 5.51 -8.48
CA PRO A 286 -11.87 6.77 -8.09
C PRO A 286 -12.07 6.91 -6.58
N LEU A 287 -12.26 5.79 -5.86
CA LEU A 287 -12.38 5.79 -4.41
C LEU A 287 -11.05 6.11 -3.72
N TYR A 288 -9.92 5.67 -4.30
CA TYR A 288 -8.61 6.08 -3.81
C TYR A 288 -8.42 7.59 -3.93
N VAL A 289 -8.69 8.14 -5.12
CA VAL A 289 -8.61 9.59 -5.35
C VAL A 289 -9.53 10.35 -4.39
N ALA A 290 -10.78 9.89 -4.24
CA ALA A 290 -11.77 10.50 -3.34
C ALA A 290 -11.30 10.49 -1.87
N ARG A 291 -10.68 9.41 -1.40
CA ARG A 291 -10.07 9.35 -0.05
C ARG A 291 -8.98 10.41 0.12
N ARG A 292 -8.14 10.58 -0.88
CA ARG A 292 -7.05 11.56 -0.85
C ARG A 292 -7.58 13.00 -0.87
N VAL A 293 -8.61 13.25 -1.66
CA VAL A 293 -9.33 14.55 -1.71
C VAL A 293 -10.00 14.85 -0.37
N THR A 294 -10.62 13.86 0.27
CA THR A 294 -11.22 14.01 1.60
C THR A 294 -10.16 14.35 2.67
N ARG A 295 -8.99 13.67 2.62
CA ARG A 295 -7.88 14.03 3.52
C ARG A 295 -7.42 15.47 3.30
N PHE A 296 -7.24 15.90 2.04
CA PHE A 296 -6.84 17.27 1.70
C PHE A 296 -7.80 18.30 2.29
N ALA A 297 -9.11 18.05 2.21
CA ALA A 297 -10.13 18.94 2.76
C ALA A 297 -9.94 19.21 4.26
N ALA A 298 -9.53 18.21 5.04
CA ALA A 298 -9.28 18.37 6.48
C ALA A 298 -7.86 18.89 6.78
N GLU A 299 -6.86 18.49 6.01
CA GLU A 299 -5.44 18.77 6.23
C GLU A 299 -5.03 20.16 5.76
N ASP A 300 -5.48 20.58 4.56
CA ASP A 300 -5.02 21.79 3.88
C ASP A 300 -6.06 22.94 3.87
N VAL A 301 -7.34 22.64 4.11
CA VAL A 301 -8.41 23.63 4.20
C VAL A 301 -8.93 23.75 5.64
N GLY A 302 -9.22 22.63 6.28
CA GLY A 302 -9.61 22.55 7.67
C GLY A 302 -10.78 23.47 8.03
N LEU A 303 -10.63 24.21 9.11
CA LEU A 303 -11.65 25.17 9.59
C LEU A 303 -11.64 26.54 8.88
N ALA A 304 -10.70 26.76 7.96
CA ALA A 304 -10.78 27.95 7.10
C ALA A 304 -12.05 27.92 6.23
N ASP A 305 -12.46 26.72 5.80
CA ASP A 305 -13.76 26.47 5.18
C ASP A 305 -14.32 25.10 5.59
N PRO A 306 -15.18 25.02 6.62
CA PRO A 306 -15.76 23.76 7.10
C PRO A 306 -16.56 22.97 6.05
N ARG A 307 -17.10 23.64 5.01
CA ARG A 307 -17.83 22.98 3.93
C ARG A 307 -16.94 22.11 3.05
N ALA A 308 -15.62 22.36 3.05
CA ALA A 308 -14.67 21.61 2.26
C ALA A 308 -14.73 20.10 2.56
N LEU A 309 -14.78 19.73 3.83
CA LEU A 309 -14.86 18.32 4.25
C LEU A 309 -16.23 17.71 3.88
N GLU A 310 -17.32 18.44 4.07
CA GLU A 310 -18.67 17.96 3.71
C GLU A 310 -18.76 17.65 2.21
N LEU A 311 -18.25 18.56 1.36
CA LEU A 311 -18.25 18.38 -0.09
C LEU A 311 -17.36 17.21 -0.52
N ALA A 312 -16.17 17.08 0.08
CA ALA A 312 -15.26 15.98 -0.23
C ALA A 312 -15.86 14.61 0.15
N VAL A 313 -16.55 14.54 1.30
CA VAL A 313 -17.25 13.31 1.74
C VAL A 313 -18.43 13.01 0.80
N ALA A 314 -19.20 14.02 0.38
CA ALA A 314 -20.27 13.84 -0.59
C ALA A 314 -19.74 13.33 -1.94
N ALA A 315 -18.61 13.87 -2.43
CA ALA A 315 -17.95 13.37 -3.63
C ALA A 315 -17.46 11.92 -3.48
N TYR A 316 -16.90 11.55 -2.32
CA TYR A 316 -16.54 10.16 -2.02
C TYR A 316 -17.74 9.22 -2.10
N GLN A 317 -18.86 9.61 -1.48
CA GLN A 317 -20.09 8.82 -1.52
C GLN A 317 -20.65 8.69 -2.94
N ALA A 318 -20.62 9.78 -3.72
CA ALA A 318 -21.02 9.75 -5.12
C ALA A 318 -20.17 8.77 -5.94
N CYS A 319 -18.84 8.77 -5.75
CA CYS A 319 -17.94 7.79 -6.38
C CYS A 319 -18.32 6.35 -6.01
N HIS A 320 -18.68 6.12 -4.76
CA HIS A 320 -19.07 4.80 -4.28
C HIS A 320 -20.40 4.30 -4.87
N TYR A 321 -21.38 5.19 -5.02
CA TYR A 321 -22.71 4.81 -5.50
C TYR A 321 -22.82 4.78 -7.02
N ILE A 322 -22.15 5.69 -7.72
CA ILE A 322 -22.30 5.89 -9.15
C ILE A 322 -21.21 5.14 -9.93
N GLY A 323 -19.96 5.20 -9.45
CA GLY A 323 -18.81 4.60 -10.12
C GLY A 323 -18.27 5.41 -11.29
N TYR A 324 -17.15 4.94 -11.87
CA TYR A 324 -16.55 5.51 -13.07
C TYR A 324 -17.28 4.98 -14.34
N PRO A 325 -17.48 5.81 -15.39
CA PRO A 325 -16.92 7.16 -15.56
C PRO A 325 -17.74 8.30 -14.95
N GLU A 326 -18.99 8.11 -14.59
CA GLU A 326 -19.90 9.21 -14.23
C GLU A 326 -19.49 9.98 -12.98
N CYS A 327 -18.77 9.33 -12.05
CA CYS A 327 -18.31 9.99 -10.82
C CYS A 327 -17.19 11.03 -11.04
N ASN A 328 -16.60 11.10 -12.26
CA ASN A 328 -15.54 12.05 -12.59
C ASN A 328 -15.96 13.51 -12.35
N VAL A 329 -17.20 13.86 -12.65
CA VAL A 329 -17.75 15.21 -12.47
C VAL A 329 -17.82 15.59 -10.99
N HIS A 330 -18.19 14.65 -10.12
CA HIS A 330 -18.26 14.87 -8.67
C HIS A 330 -16.88 15.11 -8.06
N LEU A 331 -15.86 14.33 -8.51
CA LEU A 331 -14.47 14.56 -8.13
C LEU A 331 -13.95 15.89 -8.64
N THR A 332 -14.24 16.24 -9.89
CA THR A 332 -13.86 17.54 -10.48
C THR A 332 -14.44 18.69 -9.68
N GLN A 333 -15.71 18.62 -9.31
CA GLN A 333 -16.36 19.65 -8.47
C GLN A 333 -15.66 19.82 -7.13
N ALA A 334 -15.32 18.71 -6.45
CA ALA A 334 -14.61 18.75 -5.18
C ALA A 334 -13.19 19.33 -5.33
N VAL A 335 -12.46 18.89 -6.36
CA VAL A 335 -11.08 19.34 -6.62
C VAL A 335 -11.04 20.85 -6.93
N VAL A 336 -11.95 21.35 -7.78
CA VAL A 336 -12.04 22.79 -8.08
C VAL A 336 -12.39 23.58 -6.83
N TYR A 337 -13.39 23.14 -6.06
CA TYR A 337 -13.77 23.80 -4.82
C TYR A 337 -12.60 23.88 -3.83
N LEU A 338 -11.92 22.76 -3.59
CA LEU A 338 -10.79 22.70 -2.69
C LEU A 338 -9.58 23.50 -3.18
N SER A 339 -9.39 23.61 -4.50
CA SER A 339 -8.37 24.49 -5.07
C SER A 339 -8.61 25.96 -4.74
N LEU A 340 -9.85 26.39 -4.75
CA LEU A 340 -10.24 27.79 -4.55
C LEU A 340 -10.54 28.14 -3.07
N ALA A 341 -10.75 27.15 -2.21
CA ALA A 341 -10.98 27.35 -0.79
C ALA A 341 -9.78 28.00 -0.09
N PRO A 342 -9.99 28.81 0.94
CA PRO A 342 -8.91 29.32 1.78
C PRO A 342 -8.15 28.16 2.44
N LYS A 343 -6.83 28.29 2.57
CA LYS A 343 -5.95 27.20 3.04
C LYS A 343 -5.57 27.41 4.51
N SER A 344 -5.70 26.33 5.29
CA SER A 344 -5.19 26.26 6.67
C SER A 344 -4.79 24.83 7.01
N ASN A 345 -3.58 24.65 7.51
CA ASN A 345 -3.08 23.39 8.04
C ASN A 345 -3.13 23.34 9.59
N ALA A 346 -3.89 24.21 10.22
CA ALA A 346 -3.96 24.33 11.67
C ALA A 346 -4.41 23.05 12.36
N MET A 347 -5.25 22.23 11.70
CA MET A 347 -5.71 20.95 12.25
C MET A 347 -4.59 19.92 12.31
N GLU A 348 -3.81 19.79 11.25
CA GLU A 348 -2.68 18.85 11.21
C GLU A 348 -1.59 19.26 12.19
N THR A 349 -1.20 20.53 12.20
CA THR A 349 -0.17 21.05 13.12
C THR A 349 -0.57 20.88 14.58
N ALA A 350 -1.86 21.13 14.92
CA ALA A 350 -2.39 20.93 16.26
C ALA A 350 -2.30 19.46 16.68
N TYR A 351 -2.72 18.54 15.83
CA TYR A 351 -2.65 17.10 16.13
C TYR A 351 -1.22 16.61 16.28
N LEU A 352 -0.31 17.01 15.37
CA LEU A 352 1.10 16.58 15.41
C LEU A 352 1.79 17.06 16.68
N ALA A 353 1.55 18.31 17.10
CA ALA A 353 2.09 18.86 18.34
C ALA A 353 1.54 18.10 19.57
N ALA A 354 0.23 17.87 19.63
CA ALA A 354 -0.39 17.11 20.72
C ALA A 354 0.09 15.66 20.76
N ALA A 355 0.23 15.02 19.61
CA ALA A 355 0.74 13.64 19.50
C ALA A 355 2.20 13.52 19.94
N ALA A 356 3.04 14.53 19.69
CA ALA A 356 4.43 14.56 20.15
C ALA A 356 4.49 14.60 21.68
N ASP A 357 3.72 15.49 22.32
CA ASP A 357 3.65 15.56 23.78
C ASP A 357 3.05 14.26 24.37
N ALA A 358 2.00 13.73 23.80
CA ALA A 358 1.37 12.48 24.25
C ALA A 358 2.32 11.27 24.18
N ARG A 359 3.23 11.19 23.20
CA ARG A 359 4.22 10.11 23.09
C ARG A 359 5.30 10.20 24.18
N THR A 360 5.69 11.41 24.57
CA THR A 360 6.70 11.64 25.59
C THR A 360 6.15 11.54 27.00
N MET A 361 4.84 11.75 27.17
CA MET A 361 4.16 11.86 28.46
C MET A 361 3.04 10.79 28.63
N LEU A 362 3.29 9.56 28.19
CA LEU A 362 2.30 8.46 28.25
C LEU A 362 1.79 8.13 29.67
N ALA A 363 2.54 8.47 30.70
CA ALA A 363 2.20 8.18 32.09
C ALA A 363 1.43 9.32 32.80
N GLU A 364 1.20 10.46 32.13
CA GLU A 364 0.49 11.58 32.73
C GLU A 364 -0.98 11.23 33.01
N PRO A 365 -1.45 11.33 34.24
CA PRO A 365 -2.81 10.96 34.59
C PRO A 365 -3.80 12.03 34.12
N VAL A 366 -5.02 11.61 33.78
CA VAL A 366 -6.12 12.53 33.55
C VAL A 366 -6.39 13.32 34.83
N PRO A 367 -6.53 14.67 34.81
CA PRO A 367 -6.82 15.46 35.99
C PRO A 367 -8.07 14.97 36.74
N LEU A 368 -8.01 14.92 38.08
CA LEU A 368 -9.10 14.39 38.91
C LEU A 368 -10.44 15.07 38.65
N VAL A 369 -10.42 16.39 38.44
CA VAL A 369 -11.62 17.23 38.19
C VAL A 369 -12.44 16.77 36.99
N ILE A 370 -11.81 16.21 35.96
CA ILE A 370 -12.50 15.75 34.72
C ILE A 370 -12.68 14.22 34.67
N ARG A 371 -12.32 13.49 35.72
CA ARG A 371 -12.55 12.03 35.78
C ARG A 371 -13.99 11.72 36.14
N ASN A 372 -14.58 10.72 35.51
CA ASN A 372 -15.88 10.20 35.90
C ASN A 372 -15.82 9.43 37.22
N ALA A 373 -16.81 9.61 38.10
CA ALA A 373 -16.93 8.95 39.41
C ALA A 373 -18.22 8.10 39.54
N PRO A 374 -18.37 7.02 38.74
CA PRO A 374 -19.61 6.21 38.75
C PRO A 374 -19.78 5.40 40.04
N THR A 375 -18.73 5.14 40.79
CA THR A 375 -18.78 4.35 42.05
C THR A 375 -18.51 5.22 43.27
N ARG A 376 -18.98 4.75 44.46
CA ARG A 376 -18.71 5.44 45.72
C ARG A 376 -17.20 5.55 46.01
N LEU A 377 -16.46 4.47 45.77
CA LEU A 377 -15.02 4.47 45.94
C LEU A 377 -14.32 5.57 45.11
N MET A 378 -14.75 5.76 43.86
CA MET A 378 -14.18 6.82 43.00
C MET A 378 -14.49 8.21 43.53
N LYS A 379 -15.70 8.43 44.10
CA LYS A 379 -16.05 9.68 44.78
C LYS A 379 -15.21 9.92 46.02
N ASP A 380 -14.94 8.87 46.80
CA ASP A 380 -14.09 8.93 48.00
C ASP A 380 -12.63 9.20 47.63
N LEU A 381 -12.22 8.92 46.39
CA LEU A 381 -10.90 9.24 45.79
C LEU A 381 -10.87 10.61 45.05
N ASP A 382 -11.83 11.46 45.32
CA ASP A 382 -11.94 12.83 44.74
C ASP A 382 -12.09 12.88 43.19
N TYR A 383 -12.54 11.78 42.55
CA TYR A 383 -12.82 11.81 41.11
C TYR A 383 -14.04 12.73 40.83
N GLY A 384 -13.87 13.66 39.87
CA GLY A 384 -14.86 14.64 39.50
C GLY A 384 -15.11 15.74 40.54
N LYS A 385 -14.31 15.80 41.62
CA LYS A 385 -14.45 16.84 42.63
C LYS A 385 -14.08 18.21 42.07
N GLY A 386 -14.99 19.16 42.20
CA GLY A 386 -14.83 20.48 41.63
C GLY A 386 -15.18 20.61 40.15
N TYR A 387 -15.74 19.55 39.56
CA TYR A 387 -16.25 19.63 38.18
C TYR A 387 -17.35 20.67 38.04
N GLN A 388 -17.23 21.56 37.09
CA GLN A 388 -18.21 22.60 36.77
C GLN A 388 -18.82 22.27 35.41
N TYR A 389 -20.14 22.08 35.38
CA TYR A 389 -20.84 21.84 34.12
C TYR A 389 -21.00 23.17 33.36
N ALA A 390 -20.35 23.28 32.21
CA ALA A 390 -20.31 24.56 31.48
C ALA A 390 -21.68 25.10 31.08
N HIS A 391 -22.69 24.24 30.89
CA HIS A 391 -24.03 24.68 30.56
C HIS A 391 -24.76 25.39 31.73
N ASP A 392 -24.28 25.21 32.97
CA ASP A 392 -24.85 25.92 34.15
C ASP A 392 -24.19 27.30 34.33
N ALA A 393 -23.12 27.60 33.58
CA ALA A 393 -22.48 28.91 33.61
C ALA A 393 -23.13 29.87 32.60
N GLU A 394 -23.22 31.15 32.95
CA GLU A 394 -23.87 32.18 32.13
C GLU A 394 -23.27 32.28 30.72
N GLU A 395 -21.95 32.19 30.61
CA GLU A 395 -21.22 32.26 29.33
C GLU A 395 -20.99 30.91 28.70
N HIS A 396 -21.54 29.83 29.27
CA HIS A 396 -21.29 28.42 28.86
C HIS A 396 -19.80 28.05 28.82
N ILE A 397 -18.99 28.68 29.64
CA ILE A 397 -17.57 28.42 29.83
C ILE A 397 -17.24 28.34 31.31
N THR A 398 -16.22 27.53 31.65
CA THR A 398 -15.69 27.44 33.02
C THR A 398 -14.18 27.61 33.01
N ASN A 399 -13.62 27.89 34.18
CA ASN A 399 -12.19 28.08 34.32
C ASN A 399 -11.47 26.81 34.85
N MET A 400 -12.04 25.62 34.56
CA MET A 400 -11.41 24.38 34.96
C MET A 400 -10.14 24.10 34.16
N GLN A 401 -9.13 23.53 34.85
CA GLN A 401 -7.94 22.97 34.24
C GLN A 401 -8.25 21.59 33.66
N CYS A 402 -8.17 21.45 32.34
CA CYS A 402 -8.45 20.20 31.64
C CYS A 402 -7.20 19.46 31.15
N LEU A 403 -6.08 20.16 31.02
CA LEU A 403 -4.79 19.51 30.69
C LEU A 403 -4.09 19.03 31.98
N PRO A 404 -3.25 17.98 31.90
CA PRO A 404 -2.32 17.65 33.00
C PRO A 404 -1.47 18.85 33.43
N ASP A 405 -1.06 18.90 34.69
CA ASP A 405 -0.30 20.03 35.23
C ASP A 405 0.98 20.32 34.46
N SER A 406 1.66 19.30 33.97
CA SER A 406 2.85 19.40 33.14
C SER A 406 2.62 20.07 31.77
N LEU A 407 1.37 20.09 31.30
CA LEU A 407 0.98 20.65 30.00
C LEU A 407 0.18 21.97 30.12
N VAL A 408 0.07 22.51 31.32
CA VAL A 408 -0.59 23.81 31.53
C VAL A 408 0.10 24.89 30.72
N GLY A 409 -0.70 25.63 29.95
CA GLY A 409 -0.19 26.71 29.06
C GLY A 409 0.19 26.21 27.64
N ARG A 410 0.14 24.90 27.36
CA ARG A 410 0.28 24.42 25.97
C ARG A 410 -0.90 24.91 25.12
N ALA A 411 -0.58 25.34 23.90
CA ALA A 411 -1.54 25.74 22.88
C ALA A 411 -1.29 24.93 21.63
N TYR A 412 -2.13 23.93 21.38
CA TYR A 412 -2.02 23.08 20.20
C TYR A 412 -2.72 23.69 19.00
N TYR A 413 -3.97 24.11 19.17
CA TYR A 413 -4.73 24.75 18.10
C TYR A 413 -4.38 26.23 18.02
N GLN A 414 -3.83 26.64 16.89
CA GLN A 414 -3.47 28.01 16.56
C GLN A 414 -4.19 28.39 15.26
N PRO A 415 -5.38 29.02 15.36
CA PRO A 415 -6.16 29.39 14.19
C PRO A 415 -5.42 30.42 13.34
N THR A 416 -5.52 30.27 12.03
CA THR A 416 -5.00 31.22 11.04
C THR A 416 -5.93 32.41 10.91
N ASP A 417 -5.59 33.35 10.01
CA ASP A 417 -6.45 34.48 9.62
C ASP A 417 -7.26 34.15 8.35
N GLN A 418 -7.19 32.91 7.86
CA GLN A 418 -7.82 32.53 6.62
C GLN A 418 -9.28 32.12 6.82
N GLY A 419 -10.15 32.57 5.92
CA GLY A 419 -11.55 32.19 5.86
C GLY A 419 -12.27 32.29 7.21
N MET A 420 -12.98 31.25 7.62
CA MET A 420 -13.71 31.21 8.90
C MET A 420 -12.81 31.07 10.13
N GLU A 421 -11.55 30.70 10.00
CA GLU A 421 -10.65 30.63 11.16
C GLU A 421 -10.38 31.99 11.83
N SER A 422 -10.50 33.10 11.11
CA SER A 422 -10.44 34.42 11.72
C SER A 422 -11.47 34.60 12.85
N ARG A 423 -12.71 34.09 12.66
CA ARG A 423 -13.77 34.13 13.68
C ARG A 423 -13.48 33.17 14.85
N PHE A 424 -12.91 32.00 14.57
CA PHE A 424 -12.48 31.10 15.62
C PHE A 424 -11.32 31.67 16.44
N ARG A 425 -10.40 32.40 15.81
CA ARG A 425 -9.33 33.14 16.50
C ARG A 425 -9.89 34.20 17.45
N GLU A 426 -10.78 35.08 16.98
CA GLU A 426 -11.44 36.06 17.81
C GLU A 426 -12.17 35.43 18.99
N ARG A 427 -12.90 34.35 18.76
CA ARG A 427 -13.59 33.61 19.82
C ARG A 427 -12.61 33.01 20.83
N LEU A 428 -11.50 32.41 20.36
CA LEU A 428 -10.48 31.84 21.23
C LEU A 428 -9.78 32.90 22.08
N GLU A 429 -9.47 34.05 21.52
CA GLU A 429 -8.88 35.20 22.24
C GLU A 429 -9.83 35.68 23.32
N TRP A 430 -11.10 35.84 22.98
CA TRP A 430 -12.12 36.22 23.96
C TRP A 430 -12.22 35.17 25.10
N ILE A 431 -12.24 33.89 24.80
CA ILE A 431 -12.26 32.80 25.82
C ILE A 431 -11.02 32.90 26.72
N LYS A 432 -9.85 33.17 26.16
CA LYS A 432 -8.61 33.31 26.95
C LYS A 432 -8.66 34.51 27.87
N ALA A 433 -9.13 35.62 27.38
CA ALA A 433 -9.30 36.85 28.18
C ALA A 433 -10.29 36.61 29.34
N TRP A 434 -11.47 36.03 29.04
CA TRP A 434 -12.48 35.68 30.03
C TRP A 434 -11.91 34.74 31.13
N LYS A 435 -11.17 33.68 30.72
CA LYS A 435 -10.54 32.79 31.67
C LYS A 435 -9.47 33.47 32.54
N ALA A 436 -8.74 34.42 32.01
CA ALA A 436 -7.73 35.16 32.74
C ALA A 436 -8.39 36.09 33.81
N GLU A 437 -9.50 36.75 33.47
CA GLU A 437 -10.26 37.58 34.40
C GLU A 437 -10.92 36.77 35.54
N HIS A 438 -11.38 35.57 35.25
CA HIS A 438 -12.05 34.68 36.19
C HIS A 438 -11.11 33.63 36.85
N ALA A 439 -9.80 33.81 36.68
CA ALA A 439 -8.81 32.93 37.33
C ALA A 439 -8.92 33.05 38.87
N PRO A 440 -8.94 31.93 39.60
CA PRO A 440 -8.93 31.95 41.05
C PRO A 440 -7.71 32.74 41.54
N LYS A 441 -7.95 33.81 42.33
CA LYS A 441 -6.84 34.57 42.92
C LYS A 441 -5.95 33.62 43.69
N LYS A 442 -4.68 33.49 43.29
CA LYS A 442 -3.69 32.76 44.07
C LYS A 442 -3.66 33.40 45.47
N ASN A 443 -4.16 32.70 46.48
CA ASN A 443 -3.92 33.06 47.87
C ASN A 443 -2.40 32.91 48.07
N ASN A 444 -1.70 34.04 48.08
CA ASN A 444 -0.35 34.15 48.61
C ASN A 444 -0.47 33.95 50.11
N GLY A 445 -0.30 32.70 50.57
CA GLY A 445 -0.14 32.31 51.93
C GLY A 445 1.25 31.73 52.13
#